data_486bd8ce371b69e31146d31a7aa78563
#
_entry.id   486bd8ce371b69e31146d31a7aa78563
#
_cell.length_a   1.000
_cell.length_b   1.000
_cell.length_c   1.000
_cell.angle_alpha   90.00
_cell.angle_beta   90.00
_cell.angle_gamma   90.00
#
_symmetry.space_group_name_H-M   'P 1'
#
loop_
_entity.id
_entity.type
_entity.pdbx_description
1 polymer ?
#
loop_
_entity_poly.entity_id
_entity_poly.type
_entity_poly.pdbx_seq_one_letter_code
_entity_poly.pdbx_strand_id
1 'polypeptide(L)'
;MLLIVFYTYLGYGILLYIIIRLKRLFKGNPLKAVLPSDEELPTMTLMICAYNEEDVVAEKMANTLALDYPHDKFRIMWVTDGSNDCTNELLQAYPEVDIVFSPERRGKTAALKHGLRELKTRYVAFTDANTMINRDALREIARLFMDPTVGCVSGEKRVAARKAGEMAAEGEGLYWRYESTLKKWDSELYSAMGAAGELYAIDPTLVHEVPDEALLDDFMMSMYIVQAGRRIAYTPDAYALEYGSANIFEESKRKRRIAAGGLQSIWWLRSMLNPLHQPLVAFQYISHRVLRWSVTPVALIILLIVNTLLVYFKVGTFYIVMLVLQLLFYLMSLAGWWLDRRGHKNKLLYTAYYFVFMNINVFRGMAYLRTHGKSGAWEKARRS
;
A
#
# COMPACT_ATOMS: atom_id res chain seq x y z
N MET A 1 24.35 -10.90 7.10
CA MET A 1 23.08 -11.32 6.51
C MET A 1 21.96 -11.49 7.55
N LEU A 2 22.14 -12.30 8.60
CA LEU A 2 21.10 -12.50 9.61
C LEU A 2 20.62 -11.19 10.25
N LEU A 3 21.54 -10.27 10.60
CA LEU A 3 21.19 -8.95 11.13
C LEU A 3 20.35 -8.11 10.15
N ILE A 4 20.62 -8.19 8.85
CA ILE A 4 19.82 -7.47 7.83
C ILE A 4 18.41 -8.04 7.78
N VAL A 5 18.26 -9.36 7.76
CA VAL A 5 16.94 -10.02 7.77
C VAL A 5 16.16 -9.66 9.03
N PHE A 6 16.80 -9.81 10.20
CA PHE A 6 16.19 -9.44 11.48
C PHE A 6 15.80 -7.96 11.51
N TYR A 7 16.71 -7.06 11.12
CA TYR A 7 16.46 -5.63 11.10
C TYR A 7 15.26 -5.29 10.22
N THR A 8 15.20 -5.83 9.01
CA THR A 8 14.14 -5.49 8.04
C THR A 8 12.75 -5.91 8.50
N TYR A 9 12.60 -7.07 9.13
CA TYR A 9 11.29 -7.59 9.50
C TYR A 9 10.86 -7.30 10.93
N LEU A 10 11.81 -7.18 11.86
CA LEU A 10 11.52 -6.96 13.28
C LEU A 10 12.29 -5.77 13.86
N GLY A 11 13.59 -5.68 13.58
CA GLY A 11 14.48 -4.69 14.19
C GLY A 11 14.06 -3.24 13.88
N TYR A 12 13.64 -2.96 12.65
CA TYR A 12 13.14 -1.64 12.30
C TYR A 12 11.90 -1.26 13.11
N GLY A 13 10.93 -2.15 13.22
CA GLY A 13 9.73 -1.91 14.03
C GLY A 13 10.05 -1.67 15.51
N ILE A 14 10.99 -2.46 16.08
CA ILE A 14 11.45 -2.29 17.46
C ILE A 14 12.15 -0.94 17.64
N LEU A 15 13.08 -0.61 16.74
CA LEU A 15 13.81 0.67 16.76
C LEU A 15 12.84 1.86 16.65
N LEU A 16 11.91 1.80 15.72
CA LEU A 16 10.90 2.82 15.50
C LEU A 16 10.00 3.00 16.74
N TYR A 17 9.58 1.88 17.36
CA TYR A 17 8.84 1.91 18.62
C TYR A 17 9.60 2.63 19.74
N ILE A 18 10.91 2.30 19.91
CA ILE A 18 11.76 2.94 20.92
C ILE A 18 11.88 4.45 20.63
N ILE A 19 12.18 4.83 19.39
CA ILE A 19 12.30 6.25 18.99
C ILE A 19 11.01 7.01 19.28
N ILE A 20 9.85 6.45 18.93
CA ILE A 20 8.55 7.06 19.17
C ILE A 20 8.26 7.18 20.67
N ARG A 21 8.58 6.16 21.47
CA ARG A 21 8.45 6.24 22.93
C ARG A 21 9.31 7.34 23.54
N LEU A 22 10.57 7.45 23.12
CA LEU A 22 11.46 8.52 23.55
C LEU A 22 10.91 9.90 23.10
N LYS A 23 10.51 10.03 21.84
CA LYS A 23 9.90 11.28 21.33
C LYS A 23 8.70 11.71 22.18
N ARG A 24 7.82 10.79 22.56
CA ARG A 24 6.65 11.07 23.40
C ARG A 24 7.01 11.45 24.85
N LEU A 25 8.09 10.88 25.40
CA LEU A 25 8.59 11.28 26.72
C LEU A 25 9.05 12.74 26.75
N PHE A 26 9.71 13.23 25.66
CA PHE A 26 10.22 14.59 25.60
C PHE A 26 9.22 15.63 25.06
N LYS A 27 8.32 15.22 24.15
CA LYS A 27 7.37 16.13 23.48
C LYS A 27 5.92 15.92 23.85
N GLY A 28 5.62 14.94 24.72
CA GLY A 28 4.27 14.50 25.01
C GLY A 28 3.66 13.63 23.89
N ASN A 29 2.49 13.08 24.17
CA ASN A 29 1.71 12.40 23.14
C ASN A 29 1.18 13.41 22.13
N PRO A 30 1.18 13.08 20.82
CA PRO A 30 0.55 13.95 19.84
C PRO A 30 -0.94 14.11 20.21
N LEU A 31 -1.37 15.34 20.40
CA LEU A 31 -2.79 15.63 20.58
C LEU A 31 -3.51 15.31 19.27
N LYS A 32 -4.60 14.56 19.39
CA LYS A 32 -5.51 14.38 18.26
C LYS A 32 -6.17 15.72 18.00
N ALA A 33 -5.84 16.38 16.90
CA ALA A 33 -6.51 17.62 16.50
C ALA A 33 -8.03 17.37 16.43
N VAL A 34 -8.81 18.34 16.83
CA VAL A 34 -10.28 18.31 16.71
C VAL A 34 -10.65 18.24 15.23
N LEU A 35 -11.76 17.57 14.91
CA LEU A 35 -12.29 17.61 13.55
C LEU A 35 -12.66 19.06 13.19
N PRO A 36 -12.29 19.53 11.99
CA PRO A 36 -12.66 20.85 11.55
C PRO A 36 -14.19 21.00 11.43
N SER A 37 -14.68 22.19 11.69
CA SER A 37 -16.07 22.55 11.44
C SER A 37 -16.38 22.55 9.94
N ASP A 38 -17.65 22.51 9.57
CA ASP A 38 -18.04 22.51 8.15
C ASP A 38 -17.48 23.72 7.38
N GLU A 39 -17.37 24.86 8.06
CA GLU A 39 -16.82 26.10 7.48
C GLU A 39 -15.33 26.00 7.18
N GLU A 40 -14.56 25.31 8.04
CA GLU A 40 -13.11 25.15 7.91
C GLU A 40 -12.70 24.05 6.93
N LEU A 41 -13.64 23.15 6.59
CA LEU A 41 -13.35 22.06 5.64
C LEU A 41 -12.96 22.61 4.26
N PRO A 42 -11.85 22.10 3.68
CA PRO A 42 -11.45 22.47 2.32
C PRO A 42 -12.37 21.82 1.26
N THR A 43 -12.37 22.35 0.05
CA THR A 43 -13.00 21.67 -1.08
C THR A 43 -12.23 20.41 -1.45
N MET A 44 -12.93 19.30 -1.69
CA MET A 44 -12.34 17.99 -1.97
C MET A 44 -13.11 17.24 -3.05
N THR A 45 -12.39 16.64 -3.99
CA THR A 45 -12.94 15.68 -4.94
C THR A 45 -12.61 14.28 -4.49
N LEU A 46 -13.59 13.37 -4.46
CA LEU A 46 -13.35 11.93 -4.38
C LEU A 46 -13.30 11.39 -5.81
N MET A 47 -12.10 10.98 -6.22
CA MET A 47 -11.85 10.44 -7.55
C MET A 47 -11.84 8.91 -7.50
N ILE A 48 -12.65 8.29 -8.33
CA ILE A 48 -12.84 6.84 -8.44
C ILE A 48 -12.47 6.43 -9.86
N CYS A 49 -11.37 5.68 -10.01
CA CYS A 49 -10.98 5.12 -11.30
C CYS A 49 -11.66 3.78 -11.53
N ALA A 50 -12.26 3.60 -12.72
CA ALA A 50 -13.01 2.41 -13.07
C ALA A 50 -12.63 1.85 -14.45
N TYR A 51 -12.57 0.52 -14.53
CA TYR A 51 -12.52 -0.25 -15.77
C TYR A 51 -13.37 -1.50 -15.61
N ASN A 52 -14.52 -1.57 -16.27
CA ASN A 52 -15.48 -2.67 -16.20
C ASN A 52 -15.84 -2.99 -14.73
N GLU A 53 -16.58 -2.07 -14.12
CA GLU A 53 -16.97 -2.12 -12.70
C GLU A 53 -18.50 -2.06 -12.52
N GLU A 54 -19.30 -2.46 -13.55
CA GLU A 54 -20.77 -2.42 -13.52
C GLU A 54 -21.37 -3.06 -12.26
N ASP A 55 -20.79 -4.16 -11.78
CA ASP A 55 -21.28 -4.90 -10.61
C ASP A 55 -21.20 -4.11 -9.29
N VAL A 56 -20.34 -3.09 -9.21
CA VAL A 56 -20.07 -2.37 -7.96
C VAL A 56 -20.49 -0.90 -7.97
N VAL A 57 -20.91 -0.35 -9.12
CA VAL A 57 -21.33 1.06 -9.25
C VAL A 57 -22.38 1.43 -8.21
N ALA A 58 -23.47 0.65 -8.11
CA ALA A 58 -24.58 0.97 -7.20
C ALA A 58 -24.14 0.96 -5.72
N GLU A 59 -23.37 -0.05 -5.29
CA GLU A 59 -22.86 -0.16 -3.92
C GLU A 59 -21.87 0.98 -3.61
N LYS A 60 -20.96 1.27 -4.55
CA LYS A 60 -19.98 2.35 -4.40
C LYS A 60 -20.65 3.71 -4.33
N MET A 61 -21.66 3.97 -5.16
CA MET A 61 -22.41 5.23 -5.13
C MET A 61 -23.18 5.39 -3.82
N ALA A 62 -23.87 4.34 -3.34
CA ALA A 62 -24.55 4.37 -2.03
C ALA A 62 -23.54 4.68 -0.88
N ASN A 63 -22.36 4.06 -0.90
CA ASN A 63 -21.30 4.36 0.06
C ASN A 63 -20.78 5.79 -0.05
N THR A 64 -20.58 6.30 -1.26
CA THR A 64 -20.04 7.64 -1.51
C THR A 64 -21.04 8.75 -1.10
N LEU A 65 -22.32 8.58 -1.40
CA LEU A 65 -23.37 9.53 -1.03
C LEU A 65 -23.65 9.56 0.48
N ALA A 66 -23.29 8.50 1.21
CA ALA A 66 -23.41 8.43 2.67
C ALA A 66 -22.23 9.08 3.44
N LEU A 67 -21.22 9.62 2.73
CA LEU A 67 -20.07 10.27 3.36
C LEU A 67 -20.49 11.58 4.04
N ASP A 68 -19.92 11.81 5.22
CA ASP A 68 -20.14 13.02 5.98
C ASP A 68 -19.17 14.13 5.51
N TYR A 69 -19.60 14.88 4.50
CA TYR A 69 -18.89 16.04 3.99
C TYR A 69 -19.89 17.06 3.41
N PRO A 70 -19.72 18.38 3.57
CA PRO A 70 -20.62 19.39 3.02
C PRO A 70 -20.73 19.30 1.50
N HIS A 71 -21.95 19.26 0.98
CA HIS A 71 -22.23 19.07 -0.45
C HIS A 71 -21.63 20.17 -1.34
N ASP A 72 -21.58 21.41 -0.86
CA ASP A 72 -20.99 22.56 -1.56
C ASP A 72 -19.45 22.49 -1.65
N LYS A 73 -18.82 21.66 -0.81
CA LYS A 73 -17.37 21.47 -0.73
C LYS A 73 -16.92 20.11 -1.24
N PHE A 74 -17.85 19.23 -1.63
CA PHE A 74 -17.56 17.85 -2.04
C PHE A 74 -17.98 17.62 -3.49
N ARG A 75 -17.08 16.98 -4.25
CA ARG A 75 -17.33 16.53 -5.63
C ARG A 75 -17.03 15.05 -5.77
N ILE A 76 -17.85 14.36 -6.54
CA ILE A 76 -17.67 12.94 -6.88
C ILE A 76 -17.24 12.90 -8.33
N MET A 77 -16.09 12.30 -8.61
CA MET A 77 -15.56 12.15 -9.97
C MET A 77 -15.27 10.68 -10.26
N TRP A 78 -15.90 10.15 -11.29
CA TRP A 78 -15.56 8.86 -11.84
C TRP A 78 -14.75 9.03 -13.12
N VAL A 79 -13.59 8.35 -13.15
CA VAL A 79 -12.71 8.31 -14.33
C VAL A 79 -12.77 6.92 -14.92
N THR A 80 -13.42 6.77 -16.07
CA THR A 80 -13.57 5.48 -16.74
C THR A 80 -12.57 5.34 -17.89
N ASP A 81 -11.79 4.25 -17.87
CA ASP A 81 -10.64 4.00 -18.76
C ASP A 81 -10.94 2.86 -19.74
N GLY A 82 -11.71 3.18 -20.80
CA GLY A 82 -12.06 2.24 -21.86
C GLY A 82 -13.02 1.12 -21.40
N SER A 83 -13.93 1.40 -20.45
CA SER A 83 -14.96 0.44 -20.04
C SER A 83 -15.88 0.12 -21.22
N ASN A 84 -16.15 -1.18 -21.41
CA ASN A 84 -17.01 -1.71 -22.49
C ASN A 84 -18.19 -2.54 -21.95
N ASP A 85 -18.45 -2.43 -20.66
CA ASP A 85 -19.64 -2.93 -19.95
C ASP A 85 -20.62 -1.77 -19.67
N CYS A 86 -21.65 -2.00 -18.83
CA CYS A 86 -22.65 -1.00 -18.47
C CYS A 86 -22.16 0.05 -17.44
N THR A 87 -20.88 0.10 -17.09
CA THR A 87 -20.35 1.04 -16.07
C THR A 87 -20.75 2.50 -16.39
N ASN A 88 -20.53 2.94 -17.63
CA ASN A 88 -20.83 4.34 -18.02
C ASN A 88 -22.32 4.65 -18.01
N GLU A 89 -23.16 3.73 -18.49
CA GLU A 89 -24.62 3.89 -18.50
C GLU A 89 -25.17 3.97 -17.07
N LEU A 90 -24.69 3.12 -16.16
CA LEU A 90 -25.10 3.13 -14.76
C LEU A 90 -24.70 4.45 -14.05
N LEU A 91 -23.55 5.01 -14.37
CA LEU A 91 -23.10 6.28 -13.79
C LEU A 91 -23.96 7.47 -14.24
N GLN A 92 -24.56 7.44 -15.43
CA GLN A 92 -25.45 8.51 -15.92
C GLN A 92 -26.74 8.65 -15.08
N ALA A 93 -27.09 7.63 -14.29
CA ALA A 93 -28.23 7.71 -13.36
C ALA A 93 -27.94 8.61 -12.12
N TYR A 94 -26.71 9.08 -11.94
CA TYR A 94 -26.27 9.89 -10.80
C TYR A 94 -25.86 11.30 -11.27
N PRO A 95 -26.76 12.29 -11.23
CA PRO A 95 -26.51 13.65 -11.77
C PRO A 95 -25.44 14.43 -11.00
N GLU A 96 -25.12 14.02 -9.75
CA GLU A 96 -24.07 14.60 -8.91
C GLU A 96 -22.65 14.14 -9.25
N VAL A 97 -22.51 13.21 -10.22
CA VAL A 97 -21.22 12.63 -10.59
C VAL A 97 -20.62 13.33 -11.80
N ASP A 98 -19.41 13.83 -11.67
CA ASP A 98 -18.58 14.26 -12.80
C ASP A 98 -17.97 13.00 -13.47
N ILE A 99 -18.41 12.65 -14.68
CA ILE A 99 -17.88 11.50 -15.42
C ILE A 99 -16.80 11.97 -16.39
N VAL A 100 -15.56 11.51 -16.16
CA VAL A 100 -14.42 11.72 -17.05
C VAL A 100 -14.18 10.43 -17.83
N PHE A 101 -14.59 10.43 -19.10
CA PHE A 101 -14.55 9.25 -19.94
C PHE A 101 -13.36 9.23 -20.88
N SER A 102 -12.66 8.09 -20.95
CA SER A 102 -11.67 7.77 -21.98
C SER A 102 -12.15 6.60 -22.82
N PRO A 103 -12.25 6.72 -24.16
CA PRO A 103 -12.74 5.63 -25.02
C PRO A 103 -11.72 4.48 -25.14
N GLU A 104 -10.45 4.76 -24.93
CA GLU A 104 -9.36 3.80 -25.01
C GLU A 104 -8.81 3.46 -23.62
N ARG A 105 -8.53 2.19 -23.39
CA ARG A 105 -7.87 1.71 -22.17
C ARG A 105 -6.39 2.05 -22.19
N ARG A 106 -5.97 2.97 -21.33
CA ARG A 106 -4.59 3.41 -21.15
C ARG A 106 -3.95 2.98 -19.84
N GLY A 107 -4.73 2.44 -18.92
CA GLY A 107 -4.31 2.02 -17.59
C GLY A 107 -4.55 3.07 -16.51
N LYS A 108 -4.51 2.61 -15.24
CA LYS A 108 -4.89 3.40 -14.06
C LYS A 108 -4.12 4.73 -13.96
N THR A 109 -2.81 4.72 -14.20
CA THR A 109 -1.97 5.94 -14.14
C THR A 109 -2.44 7.00 -15.13
N ALA A 110 -2.77 6.62 -16.37
CA ALA A 110 -3.28 7.52 -17.38
C ALA A 110 -4.68 8.06 -17.04
N ALA A 111 -5.55 7.21 -16.49
CA ALA A 111 -6.86 7.60 -15.99
C ALA A 111 -6.75 8.63 -14.86
N LEU A 112 -5.87 8.39 -13.86
CA LEU A 112 -5.61 9.34 -12.77
C LEU A 112 -5.13 10.69 -13.30
N LYS A 113 -4.19 10.71 -14.26
CA LYS A 113 -3.72 11.96 -14.88
C LYS A 113 -4.83 12.70 -15.62
N HIS A 114 -5.73 11.95 -16.30
CA HIS A 114 -6.87 12.55 -16.98
C HIS A 114 -7.81 13.22 -15.97
N GLY A 115 -8.20 12.52 -14.90
CA GLY A 115 -9.02 13.09 -13.84
C GLY A 115 -8.35 14.29 -13.13
N LEU A 116 -7.03 14.24 -12.89
CA LEU A 116 -6.31 15.35 -12.26
C LEU A 116 -6.36 16.65 -13.07
N ARG A 117 -6.46 16.60 -14.40
CA ARG A 117 -6.60 17.80 -15.26
C ARG A 117 -7.98 18.46 -15.15
N GLU A 118 -9.00 17.69 -14.78
CA GLU A 118 -10.37 18.16 -14.64
C GLU A 118 -10.71 18.64 -13.21
N LEU A 119 -9.75 18.61 -12.29
CA LEU A 119 -9.95 18.99 -10.89
C LEU A 119 -10.26 20.48 -10.72
N LYS A 120 -11.27 20.74 -9.86
CA LYS A 120 -11.69 22.10 -9.49
C LYS A 120 -11.63 22.36 -7.98
N THR A 121 -11.15 21.39 -7.20
CA THR A 121 -11.09 21.44 -5.74
C THR A 121 -9.67 21.55 -5.24
N ARG A 122 -9.52 21.98 -3.97
CA ARG A 122 -8.22 22.17 -3.32
C ARG A 122 -7.47 20.86 -3.14
N TYR A 123 -8.17 19.80 -2.76
CA TYR A 123 -7.59 18.47 -2.53
C TYR A 123 -8.33 17.42 -3.34
N VAL A 124 -7.67 16.30 -3.59
CA VAL A 124 -8.28 15.12 -4.21
C VAL A 124 -7.99 13.89 -3.36
N ALA A 125 -9.05 13.15 -3.05
CA ALA A 125 -8.99 11.83 -2.44
C ALA A 125 -9.23 10.77 -3.52
N PHE A 126 -8.45 9.69 -3.50
CA PHE A 126 -8.54 8.57 -4.42
C PHE A 126 -9.06 7.34 -3.69
N THR A 127 -9.90 6.59 -4.36
CA THR A 127 -10.34 5.28 -3.88
C THR A 127 -10.63 4.35 -5.07
N ASP A 128 -10.51 3.05 -4.87
CA ASP A 128 -10.88 2.07 -5.90
C ASP A 128 -12.41 1.91 -5.94
N ALA A 129 -12.96 1.56 -7.08
CA ALA A 129 -14.41 1.38 -7.29
C ALA A 129 -14.98 0.27 -6.39
N ASN A 130 -14.21 -0.78 -6.13
CA ASN A 130 -14.59 -1.95 -5.34
C ASN A 130 -14.22 -1.87 -3.86
N THR A 131 -13.87 -0.69 -3.33
CA THR A 131 -13.58 -0.47 -1.91
C THR A 131 -14.59 0.46 -1.27
N MET A 132 -15.04 0.14 -0.05
CA MET A 132 -15.98 0.97 0.70
C MET A 132 -15.24 1.75 1.79
N ILE A 133 -15.46 3.04 1.85
CA ILE A 133 -14.80 3.93 2.83
C ILE A 133 -15.76 4.27 3.96
N ASN A 134 -15.21 4.51 5.17
CA ASN A 134 -16.04 4.87 6.32
C ASN A 134 -16.62 6.29 6.17
N ARG A 135 -17.75 6.51 6.81
CA ARG A 135 -18.55 7.74 6.71
C ARG A 135 -17.74 9.01 6.94
N ASP A 136 -16.87 9.02 7.95
CA ASP A 136 -16.10 10.20 8.36
C ASP A 136 -14.73 10.29 7.69
N ALA A 137 -14.43 9.42 6.72
CA ALA A 137 -13.11 9.29 6.11
C ALA A 137 -12.55 10.61 5.57
N LEU A 138 -13.38 11.38 4.85
CA LEU A 138 -12.95 12.64 4.24
C LEU A 138 -12.70 13.74 5.28
N ARG A 139 -13.47 13.78 6.37
CA ARG A 139 -13.24 14.72 7.49
C ARG A 139 -11.93 14.40 8.21
N GLU A 140 -11.65 13.13 8.46
CA GLU A 140 -10.40 12.69 9.06
C GLU A 140 -9.18 12.98 8.18
N ILE A 141 -9.33 12.87 6.86
CA ILE A 141 -8.31 13.28 5.89
C ILE A 141 -8.13 14.79 5.92
N ALA A 142 -9.21 15.57 5.84
CA ALA A 142 -9.18 17.02 5.86
C ALA A 142 -8.52 17.57 7.14
N ARG A 143 -8.81 16.96 8.30
CA ARG A 143 -8.17 17.30 9.57
C ARG A 143 -6.64 17.26 9.51
N LEU A 144 -6.07 16.29 8.79
CA LEU A 144 -4.62 16.17 8.67
C LEU A 144 -4.03 17.19 7.68
N PHE A 145 -4.78 17.64 6.70
CA PHE A 145 -4.36 18.72 5.81
C PHE A 145 -4.36 20.12 6.46
N MET A 146 -4.91 20.25 7.68
CA MET A 146 -4.75 21.49 8.47
C MET A 146 -3.29 21.72 8.87
N ASP A 147 -2.45 20.70 8.91
CA ASP A 147 -1.00 20.85 9.04
C ASP A 147 -0.37 21.19 7.67
N PRO A 148 0.19 22.39 7.50
CA PRO A 148 0.74 22.84 6.21
C PRO A 148 1.94 22.02 5.74
N THR A 149 2.56 21.21 6.59
CA THR A 149 3.64 20.31 6.20
C THR A 149 3.14 19.04 5.51
N VAL A 150 1.84 18.72 5.62
CA VAL A 150 1.22 17.56 5.01
C VAL A 150 0.83 17.85 3.57
N GLY A 151 1.35 17.08 2.65
CA GLY A 151 1.00 17.14 1.23
C GLY A 151 0.25 15.89 0.74
N CYS A 152 0.29 14.83 1.53
CA CYS A 152 -0.46 13.60 1.28
C CYS A 152 -1.00 13.02 2.59
N VAL A 153 -2.21 12.46 2.54
CA VAL A 153 -2.80 11.70 3.65
C VAL A 153 -3.10 10.29 3.15
N SER A 154 -2.56 9.28 3.83
CA SER A 154 -2.87 7.87 3.58
C SER A 154 -3.86 7.38 4.64
N GLY A 155 -4.99 6.87 4.19
CA GLY A 155 -5.90 6.11 5.02
C GLY A 155 -5.40 4.68 5.28
N GLU A 156 -6.17 3.94 6.07
CA GLU A 156 -5.91 2.54 6.38
C GLU A 156 -6.66 1.61 5.43
N LYS A 157 -5.95 0.62 4.92
CA LYS A 157 -6.58 -0.53 4.26
C LYS A 157 -7.03 -1.53 5.31
N ARG A 158 -8.31 -1.93 5.26
CA ARG A 158 -8.86 -3.03 6.05
C ARG A 158 -9.36 -4.12 5.12
N VAL A 159 -8.97 -5.36 5.41
CA VAL A 159 -9.42 -6.53 4.64
C VAL A 159 -10.64 -7.12 5.33
N ALA A 160 -11.78 -7.14 4.60
CA ALA A 160 -13.00 -7.78 5.04
C ALA A 160 -13.03 -9.24 4.56
N ALA A 161 -13.45 -10.17 5.43
CA ALA A 161 -13.74 -11.54 5.04
C ALA A 161 -15.23 -11.64 4.67
N ARG A 162 -15.56 -12.14 3.47
CA ARG A 162 -16.96 -12.41 3.07
C ARG A 162 -17.57 -13.57 3.85
N LYS A 163 -16.74 -14.54 4.24
CA LYS A 163 -17.15 -15.69 5.07
C LYS A 163 -16.24 -15.79 6.27
N ALA A 164 -16.83 -16.02 7.45
CA ALA A 164 -16.06 -16.33 8.66
C ALA A 164 -15.15 -17.53 8.41
N GLY A 165 -13.84 -17.35 8.51
CA GLY A 165 -12.84 -18.42 8.40
C GLY A 165 -12.03 -18.44 7.10
N GLU A 166 -12.02 -17.42 6.27
CA GLU A 166 -11.08 -17.31 5.13
C GLU A 166 -9.67 -16.97 5.62
N MET A 167 -8.78 -17.98 5.63
CA MET A 167 -7.39 -17.83 6.16
C MET A 167 -6.49 -16.93 5.31
N ALA A 168 -6.74 -16.82 4.02
CA ALA A 168 -6.03 -15.85 3.19
C ALA A 168 -6.27 -14.42 3.72
N ALA A 169 -7.51 -14.12 4.12
CA ALA A 169 -7.87 -12.85 4.74
C ALA A 169 -7.25 -12.67 6.14
N GLU A 170 -7.09 -13.74 6.94
CA GLU A 170 -6.46 -13.65 8.28
C GLU A 170 -4.94 -13.45 8.22
N GLY A 171 -4.23 -14.16 7.35
CA GLY A 171 -2.78 -13.98 7.16
C GLY A 171 -2.45 -12.62 6.53
N GLU A 172 -3.23 -12.21 5.54
CA GLU A 172 -3.17 -10.87 4.98
C GLU A 172 -3.49 -9.82 6.05
N GLY A 173 -4.50 -10.04 6.89
CA GLY A 173 -4.88 -9.16 7.99
C GLY A 173 -3.81 -9.00 9.07
N LEU A 174 -2.99 -10.04 9.39
CA LEU A 174 -1.86 -9.92 10.31
C LEU A 174 -0.74 -9.05 9.70
N TYR A 175 -0.42 -9.31 8.44
CA TYR A 175 0.54 -8.50 7.70
C TYR A 175 0.11 -7.03 7.66
N TRP A 176 -1.14 -6.75 7.32
CA TRP A 176 -1.66 -5.39 7.25
C TRP A 176 -1.69 -4.69 8.60
N ARG A 177 -2.02 -5.37 9.70
CA ARG A 177 -1.93 -4.79 11.05
C ARG A 177 -0.51 -4.38 11.42
N TYR A 178 0.48 -5.20 11.07
CA TYR A 178 1.88 -4.83 11.28
C TYR A 178 2.28 -3.66 10.39
N GLU A 179 1.94 -3.69 9.12
CA GLU A 179 2.19 -2.62 8.15
C GLU A 179 1.53 -1.30 8.56
N SER A 180 0.28 -1.32 9.01
CA SER A 180 -0.44 -0.16 9.54
C SER A 180 0.25 0.43 10.76
N THR A 181 0.75 -0.44 11.66
CA THR A 181 1.50 0.01 12.84
C THR A 181 2.79 0.72 12.43
N LEU A 182 3.54 0.16 11.48
CA LEU A 182 4.74 0.80 10.95
C LEU A 182 4.42 2.13 10.27
N LYS A 183 3.40 2.19 9.41
CA LYS A 183 2.95 3.44 8.77
C LYS A 183 2.58 4.52 9.79
N LYS A 184 1.88 4.14 10.87
CA LYS A 184 1.52 5.05 11.95
C LYS A 184 2.76 5.62 12.63
N TRP A 185 3.72 4.78 12.99
CA TRP A 185 4.95 5.21 13.64
C TRP A 185 5.86 6.00 12.70
N ASP A 186 5.94 5.61 11.43
CA ASP A 186 6.66 6.37 10.41
C ASP A 186 6.08 7.79 10.27
N SER A 187 4.76 7.90 10.15
CA SER A 187 4.06 9.18 10.06
C SER A 187 4.26 10.04 11.32
N GLU A 188 4.30 9.40 12.51
CA GLU A 188 4.56 10.09 13.77
C GLU A 188 6.03 10.51 13.91
N LEU A 189 6.98 9.72 13.39
CA LEU A 189 8.39 10.10 13.38
C LEU A 189 8.60 11.31 12.46
N TYR A 190 8.21 11.17 11.20
CA TYR A 190 8.25 12.22 10.19
C TYR A 190 7.21 12.02 9.07
N SER A 191 7.32 10.97 8.27
CA SER A 191 6.46 10.72 7.12
C SER A 191 6.22 9.22 6.93
N ALA A 192 4.99 8.81 6.61
CA ALA A 192 4.77 7.46 6.11
C ALA A 192 5.51 7.26 4.77
N MET A 193 5.93 6.01 4.51
CA MET A 193 6.67 5.66 3.30
C MET A 193 5.75 5.01 2.27
N GLY A 194 5.00 5.88 1.57
CA GLY A 194 4.03 5.54 0.55
C GLY A 194 2.59 5.43 1.06
N ALA A 195 1.66 5.91 0.26
CA ALA A 195 0.22 5.77 0.49
C ALA A 195 -0.30 4.39 0.06
N ALA A 196 -1.52 4.06 0.45
CA ALA A 196 -2.24 2.87 0.01
C ALA A 196 -3.31 3.27 -1.00
N GLY A 197 -3.32 2.65 -2.17
CA GLY A 197 -4.17 3.01 -3.29
C GLY A 197 -5.68 2.88 -3.03
N GLU A 198 -6.06 2.16 -1.98
CA GLU A 198 -7.45 1.95 -1.58
C GLU A 198 -8.10 3.21 -1.00
N LEU A 199 -7.30 4.05 -0.31
CA LEU A 199 -7.73 5.37 0.18
C LEU A 199 -6.51 6.25 0.49
N TYR A 200 -6.32 7.29 -0.28
CA TYR A 200 -5.35 8.35 0.02
C TYR A 200 -5.81 9.67 -0.58
N ALA A 201 -5.29 10.77 -0.08
CA ALA A 201 -5.56 12.08 -0.63
C ALA A 201 -4.27 12.91 -0.77
N ILE A 202 -4.27 13.82 -1.72
CA ILE A 202 -3.10 14.66 -2.02
C ILE A 202 -3.49 16.12 -2.23
N ASP A 203 -2.51 16.99 -2.07
CA ASP A 203 -2.52 18.32 -2.68
C ASP A 203 -2.05 18.17 -4.14
N PRO A 204 -2.94 18.31 -5.13
CA PRO A 204 -2.60 18.08 -6.54
C PRO A 204 -1.54 19.06 -7.06
N THR A 205 -1.35 20.21 -6.42
CA THR A 205 -0.32 21.20 -6.82
C THR A 205 1.11 20.74 -6.53
N LEU A 206 1.28 19.69 -5.73
CA LEU A 206 2.57 19.12 -5.34
C LEU A 206 2.96 17.90 -6.18
N VAL A 207 2.08 17.42 -7.05
CA VAL A 207 2.32 16.20 -7.82
C VAL A 207 3.06 16.53 -9.11
N HIS A 208 4.25 15.95 -9.27
CA HIS A 208 4.92 15.86 -10.54
C HIS A 208 4.31 14.73 -11.40
N GLU A 209 4.50 14.79 -12.72
CA GLU A 209 4.00 13.74 -13.61
C GLU A 209 4.59 12.37 -13.24
N VAL A 210 3.71 11.45 -12.84
CA VAL A 210 4.07 10.05 -12.64
C VAL A 210 4.27 9.42 -14.01
N PRO A 211 5.34 8.66 -14.27
CA PRO A 211 5.51 7.94 -15.53
C PRO A 211 4.33 7.02 -15.84
N ASP A 212 3.89 6.94 -17.10
CA ASP A 212 2.74 6.08 -17.49
C ASP A 212 3.02 4.59 -17.24
N GLU A 213 4.29 4.21 -17.21
CA GLU A 213 4.74 2.85 -16.90
C GLU A 213 4.76 2.52 -15.40
N ALA A 214 4.34 3.45 -14.53
CA ALA A 214 4.35 3.22 -13.09
C ALA A 214 3.38 2.10 -12.72
N LEU A 215 3.94 1.05 -12.09
CA LEU A 215 3.18 -0.09 -11.62
C LEU A 215 2.52 0.15 -10.24
N LEU A 216 3.03 1.13 -9.49
CA LEU A 216 2.52 1.60 -8.20
C LEU A 216 2.31 3.12 -8.28
N ASP A 217 1.23 3.52 -8.89
CA ASP A 217 0.84 4.92 -9.09
C ASP A 217 0.66 5.66 -7.76
N ASP A 218 -0.04 5.06 -6.82
CA ASP A 218 -0.29 5.56 -5.46
C ASP A 218 1.02 5.80 -4.69
N PHE A 219 1.92 4.83 -4.73
CA PHE A 219 3.23 4.93 -4.09
C PHE A 219 4.06 6.05 -4.72
N MET A 220 4.12 6.10 -6.06
CA MET A 220 4.90 7.11 -6.78
C MET A 220 4.38 8.52 -6.55
N MET A 221 3.05 8.75 -6.67
CA MET A 221 2.45 10.05 -6.39
C MET A 221 2.76 10.53 -4.98
N SER A 222 2.54 9.68 -3.98
CA SER A 222 2.78 10.04 -2.60
C SER A 222 4.25 10.28 -2.27
N MET A 223 5.17 9.50 -2.85
CA MET A 223 6.60 9.68 -2.63
C MET A 223 7.19 10.89 -3.35
N TYR A 224 6.64 11.30 -4.50
CA TYR A 224 7.03 12.58 -5.13
C TYR A 224 6.67 13.78 -4.24
N ILE A 225 5.57 13.72 -3.50
CA ILE A 225 5.22 14.74 -2.50
C ILE A 225 6.27 14.79 -1.38
N VAL A 226 6.77 13.62 -0.94
CA VAL A 226 7.87 13.57 0.05
C VAL A 226 9.16 14.13 -0.54
N GLN A 227 9.47 13.80 -1.79
CA GLN A 227 10.63 14.35 -2.50
C GLN A 227 10.57 15.88 -2.64
N ALA A 228 9.35 16.44 -2.80
CA ALA A 228 9.11 17.89 -2.82
C ALA A 228 9.16 18.55 -1.44
N GLY A 229 9.55 17.82 -0.38
CA GLY A 229 9.74 18.35 0.97
C GLY A 229 8.48 18.43 1.82
N ARG A 230 7.36 17.83 1.37
CA ARG A 230 6.16 17.66 2.18
C ARG A 230 6.13 16.25 2.79
N ARG A 231 5.21 15.96 3.70
CA ARG A 231 5.12 14.66 4.35
C ARG A 231 3.80 13.94 4.04
N ILE A 232 3.86 12.62 4.13
CA ILE A 232 2.66 11.78 4.10
C ILE A 232 2.23 11.55 5.54
N ALA A 233 1.05 12.06 5.91
CA ALA A 233 0.39 11.73 7.16
C ALA A 233 -0.40 10.42 7.01
N TYR A 234 -0.50 9.64 8.07
CA TYR A 234 -1.27 8.40 8.10
C TYR A 234 -2.33 8.45 9.21
N THR A 235 -3.54 8.02 8.89
CA THR A 235 -4.60 7.87 9.87
C THR A 235 -5.36 6.55 9.72
N PRO A 236 -5.54 5.78 10.83
CA PRO A 236 -6.41 4.62 10.84
C PRO A 236 -7.90 4.98 10.98
N ASP A 237 -8.22 6.26 11.24
CA ASP A 237 -9.58 6.75 11.42
C ASP A 237 -10.29 6.98 10.07
N ALA A 238 -9.52 7.21 8.98
CA ALA A 238 -9.99 7.10 7.61
C ALA A 238 -9.56 5.75 7.03
N TYR A 239 -10.52 4.91 6.68
CA TYR A 239 -10.20 3.57 6.19
C TYR A 239 -11.06 3.13 5.00
N ALA A 240 -10.48 2.27 4.18
CA ALA A 240 -11.13 1.58 3.09
C ALA A 240 -11.25 0.09 3.42
N LEU A 241 -12.46 -0.44 3.29
CA LEU A 241 -12.77 -1.86 3.38
C LEU A 241 -12.66 -2.48 2.00
N GLU A 242 -11.86 -3.51 1.88
CA GLU A 242 -11.66 -4.27 0.66
C GLU A 242 -11.80 -5.75 0.94
N TYR A 243 -12.43 -6.50 0.04
CA TYR A 243 -12.43 -7.95 0.11
C TYR A 243 -11.07 -8.52 -0.28
N GLY A 244 -10.65 -9.58 0.40
CA GLY A 244 -9.40 -10.28 0.10
C GLY A 244 -9.36 -10.81 -1.34
N SER A 245 -8.17 -11.15 -1.83
CA SER A 245 -8.00 -11.81 -3.13
C SER A 245 -8.77 -13.15 -3.14
N ALA A 246 -9.44 -13.48 -4.24
CA ALA A 246 -10.27 -14.67 -4.36
C ALA A 246 -9.52 -15.98 -4.04
N ASN A 247 -8.23 -16.01 -4.35
CA ASN A 247 -7.34 -17.14 -4.07
C ASN A 247 -5.87 -16.73 -4.10
N ILE A 248 -4.99 -17.66 -3.69
CA ILE A 248 -3.54 -17.43 -3.63
C ILE A 248 -2.90 -17.12 -5.00
N PHE A 249 -3.50 -17.56 -6.10
CA PHE A 249 -3.02 -17.29 -7.45
C PHE A 249 -3.23 -15.81 -7.82
N GLU A 250 -4.43 -15.28 -7.54
CA GLU A 250 -4.74 -13.86 -7.74
C GLU A 250 -3.88 -12.98 -6.81
N GLU A 251 -3.68 -13.43 -5.56
CA GLU A 251 -2.77 -12.77 -4.63
C GLU A 251 -1.32 -12.77 -5.15
N SER A 252 -0.86 -13.86 -5.79
CA SER A 252 0.47 -13.91 -6.43
C SER A 252 0.62 -12.89 -7.56
N LYS A 253 -0.41 -12.71 -8.41
CA LYS A 253 -0.40 -11.69 -9.47
C LYS A 253 -0.22 -10.30 -8.85
N ARG A 254 -0.99 -10.00 -7.81
CA ARG A 254 -0.92 -8.72 -7.09
C ARG A 254 0.44 -8.50 -6.44
N LYS A 255 0.98 -9.49 -5.68
CA LYS A 255 2.28 -9.37 -5.01
C LYS A 255 3.44 -9.26 -6.01
N ARG A 256 3.38 -9.95 -7.15
CA ARG A 256 4.33 -9.80 -8.25
C ARG A 256 4.35 -8.36 -8.80
N ARG A 257 3.16 -7.76 -9.01
CA ARG A 257 3.04 -6.36 -9.44
C ARG A 257 3.64 -5.41 -8.39
N ILE A 258 3.28 -5.59 -7.12
CA ILE A 258 3.80 -4.76 -6.01
C ILE A 258 5.32 -4.87 -5.92
N ALA A 259 5.88 -6.07 -6.06
CA ALA A 259 7.33 -6.26 -6.04
C ALA A 259 8.03 -5.61 -7.25
N ALA A 260 7.46 -5.78 -8.45
CA ALA A 260 7.96 -5.16 -9.67
C ALA A 260 7.95 -3.63 -9.56
N GLY A 261 6.81 -3.06 -9.17
CA GLY A 261 6.65 -1.62 -8.98
C GLY A 261 7.51 -1.07 -7.85
N GLY A 262 7.72 -1.84 -6.77
CA GLY A 262 8.63 -1.45 -5.69
C GLY A 262 10.08 -1.31 -6.16
N LEU A 263 10.58 -2.26 -6.95
CA LEU A 263 11.92 -2.20 -7.56
C LEU A 263 12.05 -1.04 -8.56
N GLN A 264 11.02 -0.82 -9.39
CA GLN A 264 10.94 0.31 -10.31
C GLN A 264 10.98 1.64 -9.55
N SER A 265 10.21 1.76 -8.48
CA SER A 265 10.15 2.96 -7.63
C SER A 265 11.47 3.26 -6.94
N ILE A 266 12.22 2.24 -6.47
CA ILE A 266 13.56 2.42 -5.89
C ILE A 266 14.49 3.10 -6.88
N TRP A 267 14.45 2.70 -8.14
CA TRP A 267 15.28 3.28 -9.19
C TRP A 267 14.90 4.74 -9.48
N TRP A 268 13.62 5.05 -9.59
CA TRP A 268 13.15 6.41 -9.88
C TRP A 268 13.35 7.37 -8.70
N LEU A 269 13.21 6.87 -7.48
CA LEU A 269 13.35 7.64 -6.25
C LEU A 269 14.76 7.53 -5.62
N ARG A 270 15.78 7.15 -6.40
CA ARG A 270 17.14 6.94 -5.87
C ARG A 270 17.77 8.17 -5.19
N SER A 271 17.35 9.39 -5.57
CA SER A 271 17.78 10.61 -4.89
C SER A 271 17.40 10.65 -3.40
N MET A 272 16.27 10.03 -3.04
CA MET A 272 15.80 9.93 -1.66
C MET A 272 16.60 8.94 -0.80
N LEU A 273 17.50 8.16 -1.40
CA LEU A 273 18.41 7.26 -0.68
C LEU A 273 19.61 8.02 -0.09
N ASN A 274 19.81 9.26 -0.48
CA ASN A 274 20.92 10.08 0.01
C ASN A 274 20.60 10.65 1.41
N PRO A 275 21.25 10.16 2.49
CA PRO A 275 20.99 10.62 3.84
C PRO A 275 21.49 12.05 4.10
N LEU A 276 22.37 12.59 3.23
CA LEU A 276 22.86 13.95 3.36
C LEU A 276 21.82 15.00 2.95
N HIS A 277 20.83 14.60 2.16
CA HIS A 277 19.80 15.51 1.65
C HIS A 277 18.56 15.55 2.55
N GLN A 278 18.03 14.36 2.87
CA GLN A 278 16.85 14.20 3.73
C GLN A 278 17.07 13.00 4.66
N PRO A 279 17.82 13.17 5.79
CA PRO A 279 18.28 12.04 6.59
C PRO A 279 17.15 11.16 7.16
N LEU A 280 16.07 11.76 7.65
CA LEU A 280 14.93 10.99 8.18
C LEU A 280 14.18 10.25 7.09
N VAL A 281 13.98 10.88 5.93
CA VAL A 281 13.33 10.23 4.78
C VAL A 281 14.16 9.07 4.28
N ALA A 282 15.46 9.27 4.08
CA ALA A 282 16.39 8.21 3.65
C ALA A 282 16.38 7.04 4.65
N PHE A 283 16.45 7.32 5.96
CA PHE A 283 16.38 6.31 7.01
C PHE A 283 15.07 5.50 6.93
N GLN A 284 13.91 6.18 6.91
CA GLN A 284 12.62 5.52 6.86
C GLN A 284 12.41 4.76 5.53
N TYR A 285 12.75 5.36 4.40
CA TYR A 285 12.57 4.76 3.09
C TYR A 285 13.45 3.51 2.90
N ILE A 286 14.73 3.59 3.25
CA ILE A 286 15.65 2.44 3.18
C ILE A 286 15.16 1.33 4.10
N SER A 287 14.85 1.63 5.36
CA SER A 287 14.50 0.63 6.38
C SER A 287 13.14 -0.03 6.12
N HIS A 288 12.14 0.76 5.72
CA HIS A 288 10.77 0.25 5.55
C HIS A 288 10.53 -0.38 4.19
N ARG A 289 11.11 0.18 3.10
CA ARG A 289 10.78 -0.22 1.72
C ARG A 289 11.96 -0.86 1.00
N VAL A 290 13.09 -0.16 0.88
CA VAL A 290 14.19 -0.57 0.02
C VAL A 290 14.75 -1.93 0.44
N LEU A 291 15.09 -2.11 1.73
CA LEU A 291 15.61 -3.38 2.23
C LEU A 291 14.66 -4.54 1.97
N ARG A 292 13.36 -4.33 2.19
CA ARG A 292 12.33 -5.35 2.04
C ARG A 292 12.11 -5.75 0.58
N TRP A 293 12.20 -4.80 -0.36
CA TRP A 293 11.96 -5.05 -1.77
C TRP A 293 13.19 -5.46 -2.57
N SER A 294 14.40 -5.33 -2.00
CA SER A 294 15.64 -5.60 -2.73
C SER A 294 16.60 -6.50 -1.98
N VAL A 295 17.21 -6.00 -0.92
CA VAL A 295 18.34 -6.65 -0.25
C VAL A 295 17.93 -7.90 0.52
N THR A 296 16.82 -7.86 1.25
CA THR A 296 16.47 -8.93 2.20
C THR A 296 16.07 -10.25 1.54
N PRO A 297 15.30 -10.28 0.42
CA PRO A 297 15.04 -11.54 -0.28
C PRO A 297 16.32 -12.22 -0.77
N VAL A 298 17.29 -11.43 -1.26
CA VAL A 298 18.61 -11.94 -1.68
C VAL A 298 19.42 -12.42 -0.47
N ALA A 299 19.39 -11.67 0.63
CA ALA A 299 20.07 -12.03 1.86
C ALA A 299 19.58 -13.35 2.45
N LEU A 300 18.28 -13.68 2.31
CA LEU A 300 17.72 -14.97 2.76
C LEU A 300 18.33 -16.15 2.00
N ILE A 301 18.51 -16.03 0.68
CA ILE A 301 19.16 -17.08 -0.14
C ILE A 301 20.64 -17.20 0.24
N ILE A 302 21.35 -16.08 0.28
CA ILE A 302 22.78 -16.09 0.64
C ILE A 302 22.98 -16.65 2.05
N LEU A 303 22.10 -16.32 3.00
CA LEU A 303 22.14 -16.84 4.36
C LEU A 303 22.07 -18.38 4.40
N LEU A 304 21.17 -18.98 3.60
CA LEU A 304 21.05 -20.42 3.50
C LEU A 304 22.34 -21.06 2.95
N ILE A 305 22.85 -20.51 1.84
CA ILE A 305 24.06 -21.03 1.18
C ILE A 305 25.27 -20.92 2.13
N VAL A 306 25.49 -19.74 2.69
CA VAL A 306 26.65 -19.50 3.56
C VAL A 306 26.57 -20.35 4.84
N ASN A 307 25.39 -20.45 5.45
CA ASN A 307 25.20 -21.26 6.64
C ASN A 307 25.45 -22.76 6.36
N THR A 308 24.99 -23.27 5.22
CA THR A 308 25.28 -24.63 4.77
C THR A 308 26.78 -24.87 4.58
N LEU A 309 27.49 -23.92 3.96
CA LEU A 309 28.95 -24.02 3.79
C LEU A 309 29.68 -24.00 5.12
N LEU A 310 29.28 -23.15 6.07
CA LEU A 310 29.90 -23.09 7.42
C LEU A 310 29.69 -24.37 8.19
N VAL A 311 28.55 -25.04 8.07
CA VAL A 311 28.32 -26.36 8.64
C VAL A 311 29.18 -27.43 7.96
N TYR A 312 29.27 -27.42 6.63
CA TYR A 312 30.10 -28.33 5.86
C TYR A 312 31.57 -28.25 6.28
N PHE A 313 32.08 -27.03 6.47
CA PHE A 313 33.46 -26.79 6.94
C PHE A 313 33.63 -26.92 8.46
N LYS A 314 32.59 -27.37 9.18
CA LYS A 314 32.64 -27.62 10.64
C LYS A 314 33.10 -26.42 11.48
N VAL A 315 32.71 -25.21 11.09
CA VAL A 315 33.17 -23.97 11.72
C VAL A 315 32.69 -23.85 13.20
N GLY A 316 31.55 -24.47 13.56
CA GLY A 316 31.06 -24.51 14.95
C GLY A 316 29.58 -24.91 15.07
N THR A 317 29.24 -25.38 16.28
CA THR A 317 27.88 -25.88 16.62
C THR A 317 26.80 -24.84 16.46
N PHE A 318 27.12 -23.56 16.65
CA PHE A 318 26.17 -22.45 16.42
C PHE A 318 25.57 -22.49 15.02
N TYR A 319 26.39 -22.72 13.98
CA TYR A 319 25.92 -22.76 12.60
C TYR A 319 25.05 -23.98 12.30
N ILE A 320 25.32 -25.10 12.97
CA ILE A 320 24.48 -26.30 12.88
C ILE A 320 23.08 -25.99 13.43
N VAL A 321 23.00 -25.41 14.64
CA VAL A 321 21.72 -24.99 15.22
C VAL A 321 20.96 -24.02 14.32
N MET A 322 21.65 -23.00 13.78
CA MET A 322 21.05 -22.03 12.86
C MET A 322 20.55 -22.70 11.58
N LEU A 323 21.28 -23.64 11.01
CA LEU A 323 20.84 -24.36 9.81
C LEU A 323 19.62 -25.24 10.10
N VAL A 324 19.62 -25.95 11.23
CA VAL A 324 18.44 -26.74 11.65
C VAL A 324 17.20 -25.87 11.81
N LEU A 325 17.31 -24.74 12.51
CA LEU A 325 16.19 -23.80 12.67
C LEU A 325 15.71 -23.23 11.32
N GLN A 326 16.63 -22.92 10.43
CA GLN A 326 16.31 -22.41 9.10
C GLN A 326 15.59 -23.47 8.25
N LEU A 327 16.07 -24.73 8.27
CA LEU A 327 15.42 -25.84 7.57
C LEU A 327 14.04 -26.14 8.15
N LEU A 328 13.90 -26.17 9.47
CA LEU A 328 12.61 -26.32 10.15
C LEU A 328 11.62 -25.22 9.71
N PHE A 329 12.05 -23.97 9.61
CA PHE A 329 11.23 -22.88 9.12
C PHE A 329 10.76 -23.12 7.67
N TYR A 330 11.65 -23.56 6.78
CA TYR A 330 11.24 -23.88 5.40
C TYR A 330 10.33 -25.11 5.33
N LEU A 331 10.53 -26.13 6.16
CA LEU A 331 9.60 -27.26 6.26
C LEU A 331 8.22 -26.82 6.77
N MET A 332 8.16 -25.94 7.76
CA MET A 332 6.90 -25.32 8.21
C MET A 332 6.22 -24.55 7.08
N SER A 333 6.97 -23.83 6.26
CA SER A 333 6.46 -23.12 5.09
C SER A 333 5.88 -24.08 4.05
N LEU A 334 6.56 -25.17 3.74
CA LEU A 334 6.07 -26.23 2.84
C LEU A 334 4.83 -26.92 3.39
N ALA A 335 4.79 -27.21 4.67
CA ALA A 335 3.61 -27.79 5.33
C ALA A 335 2.42 -26.80 5.27
N GLY A 336 2.67 -25.51 5.49
CA GLY A 336 1.65 -24.46 5.36
C GLY A 336 1.07 -24.37 3.95
N TRP A 337 1.93 -24.40 2.91
CA TRP A 337 1.51 -24.44 1.52
C TRP A 337 0.67 -25.70 1.19
N TRP A 338 1.09 -26.85 1.69
CA TRP A 338 0.39 -28.13 1.44
C TRP A 338 -0.99 -28.16 2.12
N LEU A 339 -1.09 -27.67 3.37
CA LEU A 339 -2.36 -27.56 4.10
C LEU A 339 -3.30 -26.56 3.44
N ASP A 340 -2.82 -25.40 3.01
CA ASP A 340 -3.59 -24.37 2.32
C ASP A 340 -4.24 -24.95 1.05
N ARG A 341 -3.48 -25.71 0.25
CA ARG A 341 -4.02 -26.41 -0.95
C ARG A 341 -5.11 -27.45 -0.64
N ARG A 342 -5.13 -28.00 0.57
CA ARG A 342 -6.16 -28.94 1.03
C ARG A 342 -7.32 -28.28 1.78
N GLY A 343 -7.35 -26.96 1.85
CA GLY A 343 -8.37 -26.22 2.59
C GLY A 343 -8.25 -26.34 4.12
N HIS A 344 -7.13 -26.89 4.64
CA HIS A 344 -6.88 -26.99 6.07
C HIS A 344 -6.18 -25.75 6.61
N LYS A 345 -6.52 -25.38 7.84
CA LYS A 345 -6.14 -24.08 8.42
C LYS A 345 -5.23 -24.25 9.63
N ASN A 346 -3.99 -23.76 9.53
CA ASN A 346 -3.07 -23.62 10.65
C ASN A 346 -2.37 -22.28 10.56
N LYS A 347 -2.68 -21.37 11.46
CA LYS A 347 -2.20 -19.98 11.45
C LYS A 347 -0.67 -19.86 11.46
N LEU A 348 0.02 -20.68 12.26
CA LEU A 348 1.47 -20.63 12.39
C LEU A 348 2.15 -21.06 11.08
N LEU A 349 1.70 -22.21 10.52
CA LEU A 349 2.27 -22.76 9.29
C LEU A 349 1.95 -21.85 8.09
N TYR A 350 0.74 -21.26 8.06
CA TYR A 350 0.36 -20.31 7.03
C TYR A 350 1.20 -19.02 7.10
N THR A 351 1.52 -18.52 8.28
CA THR A 351 2.40 -17.35 8.44
C THR A 351 3.80 -17.61 7.88
N ALA A 352 4.38 -18.79 8.16
CA ALA A 352 5.66 -19.18 7.60
C ALA A 352 5.60 -19.31 6.06
N TYR A 353 4.54 -19.93 5.55
CA TYR A 353 4.29 -20.03 4.10
C TYR A 353 4.16 -18.65 3.45
N TYR A 354 3.34 -17.76 4.01
CA TYR A 354 3.10 -16.42 3.47
C TYR A 354 4.37 -15.57 3.46
N PHE A 355 5.22 -15.69 4.49
CA PHE A 355 6.52 -15.03 4.51
C PHE A 355 7.42 -15.45 3.33
N VAL A 356 7.57 -16.76 3.10
CA VAL A 356 8.37 -17.27 1.98
C VAL A 356 7.73 -16.89 0.64
N PHE A 357 6.41 -17.01 0.52
CA PHE A 357 5.64 -16.59 -0.65
C PHE A 357 5.87 -15.13 -1.02
N MET A 358 5.86 -14.21 -0.06
CA MET A 358 6.12 -12.81 -0.28
C MET A 358 7.54 -12.57 -0.84
N ASN A 359 8.55 -13.22 -0.29
CA ASN A 359 9.94 -13.11 -0.74
C ASN A 359 10.16 -13.72 -2.13
N ILE A 360 9.54 -14.84 -2.45
CA ILE A 360 9.57 -15.44 -3.78
C ILE A 360 8.96 -14.49 -4.82
N ASN A 361 7.88 -13.80 -4.50
CA ASN A 361 7.25 -12.86 -5.42
C ASN A 361 8.12 -11.64 -5.72
N VAL A 362 9.13 -11.30 -4.90
CA VAL A 362 10.12 -10.27 -5.26
C VAL A 362 10.95 -10.72 -6.47
N PHE A 363 11.42 -11.95 -6.50
CA PHE A 363 12.16 -12.48 -7.66
C PHE A 363 11.28 -12.59 -8.91
N ARG A 364 10.01 -13.00 -8.73
CA ARG A 364 9.03 -13.02 -9.83
C ARG A 364 8.74 -11.60 -10.35
N GLY A 365 8.69 -10.60 -9.47
CA GLY A 365 8.57 -9.19 -9.83
C GLY A 365 9.78 -8.68 -10.61
N MET A 366 10.99 -9.05 -10.19
CA MET A 366 12.23 -8.72 -10.89
C MET A 366 12.25 -9.31 -12.32
N ALA A 367 11.86 -10.59 -12.46
CA ALA A 367 11.74 -11.24 -13.77
C ALA A 367 10.68 -10.54 -14.63
N TYR A 368 9.54 -10.16 -14.03
CA TYR A 368 8.47 -9.45 -14.74
C TYR A 368 8.93 -8.09 -15.29
N LEU A 369 9.67 -7.29 -14.51
CA LEU A 369 10.22 -6.01 -14.95
C LEU A 369 11.13 -6.15 -16.18
N ARG A 370 11.92 -7.22 -16.23
CA ARG A 370 12.82 -7.46 -17.36
C ARG A 370 12.07 -7.76 -18.66
N THR A 371 10.89 -8.37 -18.57
CA THR A 371 10.11 -8.82 -19.72
C THR A 371 8.98 -7.88 -20.13
N HIS A 372 8.41 -7.10 -19.20
CA HIS A 372 7.18 -6.31 -19.39
C HIS A 372 7.29 -4.86 -18.89
N GLY A 373 8.46 -4.36 -18.57
CA GLY A 373 8.70 -3.08 -17.88
C GLY A 373 8.30 -1.80 -18.65
N LYS A 374 7.63 -1.91 -19.80
CA LYS A 374 7.23 -0.77 -20.64
C LYS A 374 5.73 -0.48 -20.66
N SER A 375 4.91 -1.21 -19.90
CA SER A 375 3.46 -1.03 -19.92
C SER A 375 2.94 -0.92 -18.49
N GLY A 376 2.30 0.20 -18.14
CA GLY A 376 1.55 0.38 -16.89
C GLY A 376 0.19 -0.33 -16.88
N ALA A 377 -0.26 -0.86 -18.03
CA ALA A 377 -1.49 -1.64 -18.11
C ALA A 377 -1.29 -3.01 -17.46
N TRP A 378 -2.07 -3.33 -16.44
CA TRP A 378 -2.00 -4.56 -15.69
C TRP A 378 -3.30 -5.34 -15.75
N GLU A 379 -3.17 -6.68 -15.75
CA GLU A 379 -4.34 -7.56 -15.68
C GLU A 379 -5.03 -7.43 -14.30
N LYS A 380 -6.34 -7.13 -14.29
CA LYS A 380 -7.15 -7.01 -13.06
C LYS A 380 -7.15 -8.34 -12.30
N ALA A 381 -6.73 -8.34 -11.04
CA ALA A 381 -6.84 -9.51 -10.17
C ALA A 381 -8.30 -9.69 -9.72
N ARG A 382 -8.81 -10.92 -9.75
CA ARG A 382 -10.16 -11.24 -9.28
C ARG A 382 -10.22 -11.19 -7.75
N ARG A 383 -11.30 -10.60 -7.23
CA ARG A 383 -11.59 -10.54 -5.80
C ARG A 383 -12.67 -11.55 -5.42
N SER A 384 -12.67 -11.98 -4.16
CA SER A 384 -13.67 -12.92 -3.63
C SER A 384 -15.01 -12.24 -3.39
#